data_c7a1ffac4200c866b3d8646650d184b1
#
_entry.id   c7a1ffac4200c866b3d8646650d184b1
#
_cell.length_a   1.000
_cell.length_b   1.000
_cell.length_c   1.000
_cell.angle_alpha   90.00
_cell.angle_beta   90.00
_cell.angle_gamma   90.00
#
_symmetry.space_group_name_H-M   'P 1'
#
loop_
_entity.id
_entity.type
_entity.pdbx_description
1 polymer ?
#
loop_
_entity_poly.entity_id
_entity_poly.type
_entity_poly.pdbx_seq_one_letter_code
_entity_poly.pdbx_strand_id
1 'polypeptide(L)'
;MDSNLSAKSLVVYFSMPETTEPDNMSREEELSTVVIDGEVLGNTQYVALVIAENTGADIFRIEPVTPYPMDHSALEEIAQQEQRDDARPEIAGTVENMEQYDIVFFGFPNWYYDMPQIMYSFLDQYDLSGKTIVPFVTSGGSGFSNSISEIAEMEPEAEVITDGLSISRNVVQDSEQDIIQWLSDKGFIQ
;
A
#
# COMPACT_ATOMS: atom_id res chain seq x y z
N MET A 1 -29.93 -5.25 22.60
CA MET A 1 -28.68 -6.04 22.49
C MET A 1 -27.88 -5.42 21.35
N ASP A 2 -27.12 -4.39 21.72
CA ASP A 2 -26.30 -3.69 20.74
C ASP A 2 -25.08 -4.56 20.44
N SER A 3 -25.12 -5.25 19.30
CA SER A 3 -23.91 -5.82 18.71
C SER A 3 -23.07 -4.65 18.22
N ASN A 4 -22.22 -4.13 19.09
CA ASN A 4 -21.11 -3.29 18.71
C ASN A 4 -20.14 -4.19 17.90
N LEU A 5 -20.51 -4.47 16.66
CA LEU A 5 -19.61 -5.09 15.69
C LEU A 5 -18.56 -4.02 15.41
N SER A 6 -17.42 -4.15 16.06
CA SER A 6 -16.25 -3.36 15.71
C SER A 6 -16.02 -3.51 14.21
N ALA A 7 -15.92 -2.40 13.48
CA ALA A 7 -15.67 -2.39 12.05
C ALA A 7 -14.43 -3.26 11.75
N LYS A 8 -14.57 -4.23 10.83
CA LYS A 8 -13.47 -5.10 10.45
C LYS A 8 -12.64 -4.45 9.37
N SER A 9 -11.34 -4.44 9.53
CA SER A 9 -10.43 -3.78 8.62
C SER A 9 -9.44 -4.75 7.97
N LEU A 10 -9.04 -4.41 6.75
CA LEU A 10 -8.04 -5.09 5.95
C LEU A 10 -6.98 -4.09 5.51
N VAL A 11 -5.71 -4.43 5.63
CA VAL A 11 -4.61 -3.71 5.00
C VAL A 11 -4.26 -4.42 3.71
N VAL A 12 -4.48 -3.75 2.59
CA VAL A 12 -4.09 -4.20 1.25
C VAL A 12 -2.92 -3.34 0.80
N TYR A 13 -1.81 -3.94 0.43
CA TYR A 13 -0.65 -3.17 0.00
C TYR A 13 0.17 -3.90 -1.05
N PHE A 14 0.84 -3.11 -1.88
CA PHE A 14 1.93 -3.55 -2.73
C PHE A 14 3.23 -2.91 -2.22
N SER A 15 4.29 -3.70 -2.23
CA SER A 15 5.64 -3.23 -1.91
C SER A 15 6.63 -3.80 -2.91
N MET A 16 7.69 -3.05 -3.17
CA MET A 16 8.77 -3.53 -4.02
C MET A 16 9.39 -4.81 -3.47
N PRO A 17 9.87 -5.71 -4.34
CA PRO A 17 10.68 -6.82 -3.90
C PRO A 17 11.94 -6.32 -3.21
N GLU A 18 12.28 -6.93 -2.10
CA GLU A 18 13.41 -6.55 -1.26
C GLU A 18 14.55 -7.56 -1.43
N THR A 19 15.79 -7.08 -1.29
CA THR A 19 16.92 -7.96 -1.08
C THR A 19 16.83 -8.63 0.30
N THR A 20 17.41 -9.80 0.44
CA THR A 20 17.52 -10.51 1.73
C THR A 20 18.85 -10.21 2.45
N GLU A 21 19.71 -9.39 1.87
CA GLU A 21 21.06 -9.12 2.35
C GLU A 21 21.19 -7.65 2.76
N PRO A 22 20.88 -7.30 4.03
CA PRO A 22 20.87 -5.90 4.49
C PRO A 22 22.24 -5.19 4.38
N ASP A 23 23.33 -5.96 4.45
CA ASP A 23 24.69 -5.41 4.43
C ASP A 23 25.25 -5.20 3.00
N ASN A 24 24.50 -5.55 1.98
CA ASN A 24 24.98 -5.53 0.58
C ASN A 24 23.94 -4.94 -0.40
N MET A 25 23.13 -4.00 0.09
CA MET A 25 22.14 -3.33 -0.75
C MET A 25 22.80 -2.32 -1.70
N SER A 26 22.30 -2.23 -2.91
CA SER A 26 22.57 -1.12 -3.80
C SER A 26 21.88 0.15 -3.28
N ARG A 27 22.35 1.31 -3.75
CA ARG A 27 21.71 2.59 -3.39
C ARG A 27 20.23 2.64 -3.82
N GLU A 28 19.91 2.02 -4.93
CA GLU A 28 18.54 1.93 -5.45
C GLU A 28 17.66 1.06 -4.55
N GLU A 29 18.17 -0.07 -4.07
CA GLU A 29 17.47 -0.92 -3.09
C GLU A 29 17.22 -0.18 -1.77
N GLU A 30 18.20 0.60 -1.30
CA GLU A 30 18.05 1.43 -0.11
C GLU A 30 16.91 2.47 -0.23
N LEU A 31 16.56 2.89 -1.45
CA LEU A 31 15.48 3.86 -1.67
C LEU A 31 14.06 3.27 -1.50
N SER A 32 13.92 1.96 -1.64
CA SER A 32 12.63 1.26 -1.56
C SER A 32 12.48 0.37 -0.34
N THR A 33 13.51 0.27 0.49
CA THR A 33 13.57 -0.61 1.65
C THR A 33 13.96 0.10 2.94
N VAL A 34 13.69 -0.56 4.04
CA VAL A 34 14.10 -0.16 5.39
C VAL A 34 14.61 -1.40 6.13
N VAL A 35 15.61 -1.24 6.98
CA VAL A 35 16.13 -2.34 7.81
C VAL A 35 15.62 -2.16 9.24
N ILE A 36 14.83 -3.10 9.70
CA ILE A 36 14.27 -3.13 11.07
C ILE A 36 14.74 -4.41 11.75
N ASP A 37 15.41 -4.28 12.87
CA ASP A 37 15.93 -5.42 13.66
C ASP A 37 16.74 -6.45 12.85
N GLY A 38 17.42 -5.98 11.80
CA GLY A 38 18.24 -6.81 10.90
C GLY A 38 17.48 -7.45 9.75
N GLU A 39 16.18 -7.22 9.64
CA GLU A 39 15.36 -7.65 8.50
C GLU A 39 15.16 -6.50 7.50
N VAL A 40 15.24 -6.83 6.22
CA VAL A 40 14.95 -5.90 5.13
C VAL A 40 13.46 -5.96 4.83
N LEU A 41 12.79 -4.84 5.00
CA LEU A 41 11.37 -4.66 4.65
C LEU A 41 11.24 -3.63 3.53
N GLY A 42 10.24 -3.79 2.67
CA GLY A 42 9.85 -2.73 1.76
C GLY A 42 9.31 -1.53 2.56
N ASN A 43 9.52 -0.32 2.06
CA ASN A 43 9.01 0.89 2.72
C ASN A 43 7.50 0.83 2.95
N THR A 44 6.74 0.49 1.90
CA THR A 44 5.28 0.34 2.00
C THR A 44 4.90 -0.82 2.92
N GLN A 45 5.65 -1.93 2.89
CA GLN A 45 5.46 -3.07 3.77
C GLN A 45 5.58 -2.66 5.24
N TYR A 46 6.61 -1.91 5.61
CA TYR A 46 6.78 -1.44 6.98
C TYR A 46 5.57 -0.63 7.47
N VAL A 47 5.12 0.34 6.67
CA VAL A 47 3.95 1.15 7.00
C VAL A 47 2.70 0.28 7.15
N ALA A 48 2.50 -0.68 6.26
CA ALA A 48 1.38 -1.62 6.32
C ALA A 48 1.38 -2.46 7.60
N LEU A 49 2.56 -2.94 8.03
CA LEU A 49 2.70 -3.71 9.27
C LEU A 49 2.39 -2.87 10.51
N VAL A 50 2.87 -1.63 10.56
CA VAL A 50 2.55 -0.70 11.68
C VAL A 50 1.05 -0.43 11.76
N ILE A 51 0.39 -0.18 10.62
CA ILE A 51 -1.07 0.02 10.58
C ILE A 51 -1.78 -1.24 11.10
N ALA A 52 -1.45 -2.41 10.58
CA ALA A 52 -2.11 -3.66 10.95
C ALA A 52 -1.93 -4.00 12.43
N GLU A 53 -0.72 -3.82 12.98
CA GLU A 53 -0.42 -4.09 14.38
C GLU A 53 -1.23 -3.20 15.33
N ASN A 54 -1.41 -1.94 14.99
CA ASN A 54 -2.12 -0.98 15.84
C ASN A 54 -3.64 -1.01 15.67
N THR A 55 -4.15 -1.43 14.52
CA THR A 55 -5.59 -1.51 14.25
C THR A 55 -6.19 -2.90 14.46
N GLY A 56 -5.37 -3.93 14.51
CA GLY A 56 -5.82 -5.33 14.48
C GLY A 56 -6.38 -5.77 13.11
N ALA A 57 -6.06 -5.05 12.05
CA ALA A 57 -6.49 -5.37 10.69
C ALA A 57 -5.84 -6.66 10.18
N ASP A 58 -6.58 -7.40 9.37
CA ASP A 58 -6.00 -8.47 8.55
C ASP A 58 -5.10 -7.86 7.45
N ILE A 59 -4.18 -8.63 6.89
CA ILE A 59 -3.22 -8.17 5.88
C ILE A 59 -3.37 -9.00 4.60
N PHE A 60 -3.36 -8.31 3.47
CA PHE A 60 -3.19 -8.91 2.16
C PHE A 60 -2.10 -8.15 1.39
N ARG A 61 -0.95 -8.81 1.19
CA ARG A 61 0.10 -8.30 0.31
C ARG A 61 -0.25 -8.62 -1.14
N ILE A 62 -0.33 -7.60 -1.98
CA ILE A 62 -0.46 -7.78 -3.41
C ILE A 62 0.88 -8.25 -3.97
N GLU A 63 0.90 -9.43 -4.55
CA GLU A 63 2.06 -9.98 -5.23
C GLU A 63 1.73 -10.26 -6.69
N PRO A 64 2.58 -9.84 -7.64
CA PRO A 64 2.34 -10.16 -9.04
C PRO A 64 2.63 -11.64 -9.32
N VAL A 65 1.83 -12.25 -10.20
CA VAL A 65 2.11 -13.61 -10.70
C VAL A 65 3.45 -13.65 -11.43
N THR A 66 3.77 -12.60 -12.18
CA THR A 66 5.10 -12.41 -12.80
C THR A 66 5.89 -11.42 -11.95
N PRO A 67 6.90 -11.88 -11.17
CA PRO A 67 7.67 -11.01 -10.30
C PRO A 67 8.37 -9.88 -11.05
N TYR A 68 8.41 -8.70 -10.45
CA TYR A 68 9.23 -7.60 -10.95
C TYR A 68 10.73 -7.91 -10.78
N PRO A 69 11.60 -7.44 -11.68
CA PRO A 69 13.02 -7.61 -11.52
C PRO A 69 13.57 -6.82 -10.34
N MET A 70 14.66 -7.32 -9.73
CA MET A 70 15.38 -6.60 -8.67
C MET A 70 16.27 -5.49 -9.24
N ASP A 71 16.63 -5.57 -10.52
CA ASP A 71 17.36 -4.50 -11.20
C ASP A 71 16.48 -3.27 -11.36
N HIS A 72 16.93 -2.13 -10.82
CA HIS A 72 16.15 -0.90 -10.78
C HIS A 72 15.81 -0.36 -12.17
N SER A 73 16.77 -0.37 -13.10
CA SER A 73 16.54 0.14 -14.46
C SER A 73 15.53 -0.72 -15.22
N ALA A 74 15.62 -2.05 -15.09
CA ALA A 74 14.67 -2.97 -15.70
C ALA A 74 13.27 -2.80 -15.10
N LEU A 75 13.19 -2.61 -13.79
CA LEU A 75 11.92 -2.33 -13.12
C LEU A 75 11.30 -1.03 -13.61
N GLU A 76 12.08 0.05 -13.71
CA GLU A 76 11.61 1.35 -14.21
C GLU A 76 11.03 1.26 -15.62
N GLU A 77 11.70 0.52 -16.51
CA GLU A 77 11.22 0.29 -17.88
C GLU A 77 9.88 -0.43 -17.89
N ILE A 78 9.74 -1.48 -17.08
CA ILE A 78 8.49 -2.24 -16.96
C ILE A 78 7.38 -1.36 -16.37
N ALA A 79 7.64 -0.66 -15.28
CA ALA A 79 6.66 0.22 -14.63
C ALA A 79 6.14 1.32 -15.58
N GLN A 80 7.04 1.96 -16.33
CA GLN A 80 6.67 2.96 -17.34
C GLN A 80 5.89 2.35 -18.51
N GLN A 81 6.27 1.14 -18.94
CA GLN A 81 5.55 0.45 -20.02
C GLN A 81 4.15 0.06 -19.57
N GLU A 82 4.01 -0.51 -18.37
CA GLU A 82 2.71 -0.84 -17.79
C GLU A 82 1.80 0.40 -17.69
N GLN A 83 2.35 1.54 -17.29
CA GLN A 83 1.60 2.78 -17.20
C GLN A 83 1.16 3.28 -18.59
N ARG A 84 2.04 3.22 -19.62
CA ARG A 84 1.68 3.60 -20.99
C ARG A 84 0.59 2.72 -21.59
N ASP A 85 0.62 1.44 -21.25
CA ASP A 85 -0.30 0.43 -21.80
C ASP A 85 -1.60 0.31 -20.98
N ASP A 86 -1.74 1.06 -19.89
CA ASP A 86 -2.81 0.91 -18.91
C ASP A 86 -2.98 -0.57 -18.48
N ALA A 87 -1.85 -1.21 -18.18
CA ALA A 87 -1.77 -2.64 -17.93
C ALA A 87 -2.49 -3.03 -16.65
N ARG A 88 -2.91 -4.30 -16.60
CA ARG A 88 -3.49 -4.94 -15.41
C ARG A 88 -2.71 -6.19 -15.05
N PRO A 89 -1.52 -6.04 -14.40
CA PRO A 89 -0.74 -7.20 -13.98
C PRO A 89 -1.55 -8.14 -13.11
N GLU A 90 -1.42 -9.43 -13.35
CA GLU A 90 -2.16 -10.46 -12.62
C GLU A 90 -1.64 -10.58 -11.18
N ILE A 91 -2.58 -10.62 -10.23
CA ILE A 91 -2.31 -10.75 -8.79
C ILE A 91 -2.30 -12.23 -8.40
N ALA A 92 -1.27 -12.63 -7.67
CA ALA A 92 -1.20 -13.95 -7.05
C ALA A 92 -2.05 -14.00 -5.78
N GLY A 93 -2.83 -15.07 -5.65
CA GLY A 93 -3.73 -15.23 -4.51
C GLY A 93 -5.00 -14.39 -4.60
N THR A 94 -5.82 -14.51 -3.58
CA THR A 94 -7.11 -13.81 -3.47
C THR A 94 -7.39 -13.40 -2.03
N VAL A 95 -8.14 -12.31 -1.87
CA VAL A 95 -8.76 -11.98 -0.58
C VAL A 95 -10.04 -12.79 -0.46
N GLU A 96 -10.11 -13.65 0.56
CA GLU A 96 -11.34 -14.41 0.84
C GLU A 96 -12.33 -13.54 1.61
N ASN A 97 -13.61 -13.64 1.23
CA ASN A 97 -14.70 -12.95 1.92
C ASN A 97 -14.47 -11.43 2.07
N MET A 98 -14.19 -10.74 0.97
CA MET A 98 -13.99 -9.28 0.96
C MET A 98 -15.18 -8.53 1.61
N GLU A 99 -16.38 -9.07 1.53
CA GLU A 99 -17.60 -8.51 2.11
C GLU A 99 -17.57 -8.36 3.63
N GLN A 100 -16.70 -9.11 4.32
CA GLN A 100 -16.57 -9.01 5.78
C GLN A 100 -15.88 -7.73 6.26
N TYR A 101 -15.16 -7.02 5.37
CA TYR A 101 -14.41 -5.83 5.73
C TYR A 101 -15.19 -4.55 5.45
N ASP A 102 -15.17 -3.64 6.42
CA ASP A 102 -15.79 -2.32 6.32
C ASP A 102 -14.77 -1.25 5.93
N ILE A 103 -13.51 -1.44 6.34
CA ILE A 103 -12.41 -0.51 6.12
C ILE A 103 -11.28 -1.22 5.39
N VAL A 104 -10.80 -0.62 4.31
CA VAL A 104 -9.66 -1.11 3.53
C VAL A 104 -8.57 -0.04 3.53
N PHE A 105 -7.50 -0.28 4.27
CA PHE A 105 -6.26 0.50 4.16
C PHE A 105 -5.56 0.06 2.88
N PHE A 106 -5.32 1.00 1.96
CA PHE A 106 -4.88 0.70 0.60
C PHE A 106 -3.55 1.41 0.33
N GLY A 107 -2.46 0.64 0.33
CA GLY A 107 -1.10 1.17 0.36
C GLY A 107 -0.22 0.79 -0.83
N PHE A 108 0.59 1.75 -1.27
CA PHE A 108 1.45 1.59 -2.44
C PHE A 108 2.62 2.59 -2.43
N PRO A 109 3.74 2.27 -3.11
CA PRO A 109 4.73 3.26 -3.44
C PRO A 109 4.25 4.14 -4.61
N ASN A 110 4.59 5.43 -4.61
CA ASN A 110 4.34 6.28 -5.76
C ASN A 110 5.31 5.89 -6.90
N TRP A 111 4.75 5.51 -8.05
CA TRP A 111 5.50 5.21 -9.27
C TRP A 111 5.09 6.16 -10.39
N TYR A 112 5.99 7.04 -10.79
CA TYR A 112 5.76 8.00 -11.88
C TYR A 112 4.48 8.82 -11.70
N TYR A 113 4.31 9.39 -10.51
CA TYR A 113 3.17 10.24 -10.13
C TYR A 113 1.82 9.52 -10.08
N ASP A 114 1.84 8.20 -9.94
CA ASP A 114 0.66 7.36 -9.89
C ASP A 114 0.87 6.14 -8.99
N MET A 115 -0.18 5.31 -8.85
CA MET A 115 -0.09 3.97 -8.28
C MET A 115 0.60 3.02 -9.28
N PRO A 116 1.32 2.00 -8.79
CA PRO A 116 1.67 0.86 -9.64
C PRO A 116 0.42 0.26 -10.30
N GLN A 117 0.53 -0.17 -11.55
CA GLN A 117 -0.63 -0.67 -12.31
C GLN A 117 -1.30 -1.89 -11.66
N ILE A 118 -0.56 -2.67 -10.88
CA ILE A 118 -1.13 -3.79 -10.13
C ILE A 118 -2.16 -3.36 -9.07
N MET A 119 -2.12 -2.11 -8.60
CA MET A 119 -3.14 -1.55 -7.71
C MET A 119 -4.47 -1.37 -8.42
N TYR A 120 -4.44 -0.96 -9.69
CA TYR A 120 -5.62 -0.90 -10.56
C TYR A 120 -6.20 -2.29 -10.80
N SER A 121 -5.34 -3.31 -10.96
CA SER A 121 -5.77 -4.71 -11.05
C SER A 121 -6.60 -5.14 -9.84
N PHE A 122 -6.18 -4.72 -8.64
CA PHE A 122 -6.93 -5.01 -7.41
C PHE A 122 -8.30 -4.33 -7.39
N LEU A 123 -8.36 -3.05 -7.75
CA LEU A 123 -9.62 -2.30 -7.79
C LEU A 123 -10.58 -2.85 -8.86
N ASP A 124 -10.07 -3.35 -9.98
CA ASP A 124 -10.90 -4.02 -11.00
C ASP A 124 -11.40 -5.40 -10.53
N GLN A 125 -10.68 -6.07 -9.63
CA GLN A 125 -10.99 -7.43 -9.20
C GLN A 125 -12.01 -7.50 -8.07
N TYR A 126 -12.02 -6.48 -7.19
CA TYR A 126 -12.83 -6.48 -5.97
C TYR A 126 -13.84 -5.32 -5.97
N ASP A 127 -15.07 -5.63 -5.57
CA ASP A 127 -16.10 -4.63 -5.31
C ASP A 127 -15.91 -4.04 -3.89
N LEU A 128 -15.55 -2.78 -3.82
CA LEU A 128 -15.37 -2.03 -2.57
C LEU A 128 -16.55 -1.11 -2.23
N SER A 129 -17.69 -1.28 -2.91
CA SER A 129 -18.92 -0.50 -2.66
C SER A 129 -19.33 -0.54 -1.19
N GLY A 130 -19.66 0.62 -0.64
CA GLY A 130 -20.07 0.77 0.76
C GLY A 130 -18.96 0.67 1.79
N LYS A 131 -17.71 0.46 1.37
CA LYS A 131 -16.55 0.42 2.26
C LYS A 131 -15.87 1.78 2.36
N THR A 132 -15.09 1.96 3.42
CA THR A 132 -14.18 3.10 3.55
C THR A 132 -12.80 2.69 3.06
N ILE A 133 -12.27 3.38 2.05
CA ILE A 133 -10.92 3.18 1.53
C ILE A 133 -10.01 4.24 2.14
N VAL A 134 -8.94 3.80 2.79
CA VAL A 134 -7.98 4.66 3.48
C VAL A 134 -6.62 4.55 2.80
N PRO A 135 -6.29 5.46 1.86
CA PRO A 135 -5.03 5.39 1.13
C PRO A 135 -3.83 5.70 2.02
N PHE A 136 -2.73 4.98 1.82
CA PHE A 136 -1.42 5.36 2.33
C PHE A 136 -0.34 5.15 1.26
N VAL A 137 0.65 6.03 1.23
CA VAL A 137 1.67 6.04 0.18
C VAL A 137 3.06 6.25 0.78
N THR A 138 4.04 5.61 0.18
CA THR A 138 5.45 5.92 0.39
C THR A 138 6.03 6.54 -0.88
N SER A 139 6.81 7.60 -0.75
CA SER A 139 7.33 8.32 -1.92
C SER A 139 8.64 9.04 -1.64
N GLY A 140 9.33 9.42 -2.70
CA GLY A 140 10.50 10.27 -2.63
C GLY A 140 10.19 11.77 -2.51
N GLY A 141 8.91 12.16 -2.38
CA GLY A 141 8.48 13.54 -2.24
C GLY A 141 7.21 13.91 -3.02
N SER A 142 6.76 13.04 -3.93
CA SER A 142 5.56 13.30 -4.75
C SER A 142 4.23 12.99 -4.04
N GLY A 143 4.27 12.33 -2.88
CA GLY A 143 3.07 11.95 -2.13
C GLY A 143 2.12 11.10 -2.96
N PHE A 144 0.83 11.39 -2.85
CA PHE A 144 -0.21 10.67 -3.62
C PHE A 144 -0.28 11.04 -5.09
N SER A 145 0.18 12.23 -5.47
CA SER A 145 -0.05 12.77 -6.82
C SER A 145 -1.54 12.70 -7.18
N ASN A 146 -1.93 11.99 -8.23
CA ASN A 146 -3.33 11.83 -8.65
C ASN A 146 -4.01 10.57 -8.08
N SER A 147 -3.31 9.76 -7.31
CA SER A 147 -3.78 8.42 -6.92
C SER A 147 -5.13 8.43 -6.19
N ILE A 148 -5.37 9.38 -5.28
CA ILE A 148 -6.63 9.44 -4.53
C ILE A 148 -7.82 9.70 -5.47
N SER A 149 -7.66 10.59 -6.46
CA SER A 149 -8.71 10.85 -7.46
C SER A 149 -8.99 9.62 -8.32
N GLU A 150 -7.94 8.91 -8.73
CA GLU A 150 -8.07 7.67 -9.51
C GLU A 150 -8.81 6.58 -8.72
N ILE A 151 -8.47 6.39 -7.45
CA ILE A 151 -9.19 5.46 -6.57
C ILE A 151 -10.68 5.84 -6.48
N ALA A 152 -10.98 7.13 -6.27
CA ALA A 152 -12.36 7.59 -6.16
C ALA A 152 -13.16 7.46 -7.46
N GLU A 153 -12.51 7.60 -8.62
CA GLU A 153 -13.15 7.39 -9.92
C GLU A 153 -13.45 5.91 -10.18
N MET A 154 -12.56 5.01 -9.76
CA MET A 154 -12.75 3.56 -9.90
C MET A 154 -13.77 3.00 -8.91
N GLU A 155 -13.87 3.59 -7.71
CA GLU A 155 -14.73 3.12 -6.62
C GLU A 155 -15.75 4.19 -6.21
N PRO A 156 -16.65 4.60 -7.11
CA PRO A 156 -17.57 5.72 -6.86
C PRO A 156 -18.60 5.44 -5.75
N GLU A 157 -18.84 4.19 -5.41
CA GLU A 157 -19.75 3.76 -4.33
C GLU A 157 -19.04 3.52 -2.99
N ALA A 158 -17.71 3.72 -2.94
CA ALA A 158 -16.92 3.67 -1.70
C ALA A 158 -16.69 5.06 -1.13
N GLU A 159 -16.47 5.14 0.18
CA GLU A 159 -15.98 6.36 0.83
C GLU A 159 -14.45 6.38 0.78
N VAL A 160 -13.86 7.27 -0.03
CA VAL A 160 -12.40 7.41 -0.12
C VAL A 160 -11.93 8.55 0.77
N ILE A 161 -11.08 8.24 1.75
CA ILE A 161 -10.45 9.25 2.61
C ILE A 161 -9.44 10.06 1.79
N THR A 162 -9.66 11.37 1.70
CA THR A 162 -8.85 12.24 0.83
C THR A 162 -7.57 12.74 1.48
N ASP A 163 -7.49 12.72 2.81
CA ASP A 163 -6.31 13.07 3.61
C ASP A 163 -5.62 11.80 4.16
N GLY A 164 -5.26 10.93 3.26
CA GLY A 164 -4.54 9.68 3.53
C GLY A 164 -3.15 9.91 4.14
N LEU A 165 -2.50 8.81 4.51
CA LEU A 165 -1.17 8.84 5.11
C LEU A 165 -0.09 8.86 4.02
N SER A 166 0.78 9.87 4.04
CA SER A 166 1.94 9.97 3.14
C SER A 166 3.24 9.98 3.94
N ILE A 167 4.07 8.97 3.72
CA ILE A 167 5.37 8.82 4.38
C ILE A 167 6.50 8.97 3.36
N SER A 168 7.46 9.85 3.66
CA SER A 168 8.66 9.97 2.84
C SER A 168 9.58 8.75 3.03
N ARG A 169 10.08 8.21 1.92
CA ARG A 169 11.05 7.10 1.94
C ARG A 169 12.31 7.39 2.77
N ASN A 170 12.62 8.67 3.00
CA ASN A 170 13.81 9.07 3.74
C ASN A 170 13.67 8.96 5.25
N VAL A 171 12.45 8.78 5.78
CA VAL A 171 12.15 8.75 7.22
C VAL A 171 11.28 7.55 7.63
N VAL A 172 11.12 6.56 6.78
CA VAL A 172 10.28 5.39 7.05
C VAL A 172 10.66 4.70 8.37
N GLN A 173 11.94 4.52 8.64
CA GLN A 173 12.44 3.88 9.85
C GLN A 173 12.06 4.61 11.15
N ASP A 174 11.76 5.90 11.05
CA ASP A 174 11.40 6.75 12.20
C ASP A 174 9.91 7.11 12.22
N SER A 175 9.10 6.55 11.33
CA SER A 175 7.71 6.98 11.09
C SER A 175 6.67 6.31 11.98
N GLU A 176 7.02 5.34 12.80
CA GLU A 176 6.06 4.56 13.61
C GLU A 176 5.14 5.44 14.43
N GLN A 177 5.69 6.41 15.16
CA GLN A 177 4.89 7.30 16.02
C GLN A 177 3.99 8.23 15.21
N ASP A 178 4.43 8.68 14.05
CA ASP A 178 3.64 9.51 13.14
C ASP A 178 2.45 8.72 12.56
N ILE A 179 2.68 7.44 12.22
CA ILE A 179 1.62 6.53 11.76
C ILE A 179 0.59 6.31 12.86
N ILE A 180 1.02 6.01 14.08
CA ILE A 180 0.15 5.79 15.24
C ILE A 180 -0.66 7.06 15.54
N GLN A 181 -0.01 8.22 15.53
CA GLN A 181 -0.69 9.48 15.76
C GLN A 181 -1.75 9.77 14.68
N TRP A 182 -1.42 9.52 13.41
CA TRP A 182 -2.37 9.68 12.30
C TRP A 182 -3.58 8.73 12.45
N LEU A 183 -3.35 7.46 12.83
CA LEU A 183 -4.44 6.50 13.09
C LEU A 183 -5.36 6.97 14.21
N SER A 184 -4.79 7.52 15.28
CA SER A 184 -5.54 8.09 16.41
C SER A 184 -6.33 9.33 16.01
N ASP A 185 -5.71 10.26 15.29
CA ASP A 185 -6.35 11.49 14.81
C ASP A 185 -7.54 11.22 13.88
N LYS A 186 -7.47 10.12 13.12
CA LYS A 186 -8.54 9.64 12.25
C LYS A 186 -9.59 8.79 12.96
N GLY A 187 -9.35 8.42 14.22
CA GLY A 187 -10.27 7.62 15.02
C GLY A 187 -10.26 6.14 14.68
N PHE A 188 -9.22 5.63 14.01
CA PHE A 188 -9.07 4.20 13.74
C PHE A 188 -8.57 3.43 14.96
N ILE A 189 -7.91 4.11 15.90
CA ILE A 189 -7.46 3.59 17.19
C ILE A 189 -7.81 4.59 18.31
N GLN A 190 -7.80 4.08 19.57
CA GLN A 190 -8.07 4.91 20.79
C GLN A 190 -6.77 5.47 21.36
#